data_41ed8a544d6a637e097123286729f3a2
#
_entry.id   41ed8a544d6a637e097123286729f3a2
#
_cell.length_a   1.000
_cell.length_b   1.000
_cell.length_c   1.000
_cell.angle_alpha   90.00
_cell.angle_beta   90.00
_cell.angle_gamma   90.00
#
_symmetry.space_group_name_H-M   'P 1'
#
loop_
_entity.id
_entity.type
_entity.pdbx_description
1 polymer ?
#
loop_
_entity_poly.entity_id
_entity_poly.type
_entity_poly.pdbx_seq_one_letter_code
_entity_poly.pdbx_strand_id
1 'polypeptide(L)'
;TGRELNYLRRAISSNGRGISIRLLFEQIPHILQRLCPCMLMSPISAAQYLKAENDLFDIVVFDEASQLPTCKAVGTLARGKNAVIVGDPNQMPPTSFFAGNSVDEDNLDIEDLDSILDDCLALGMPSAHLHWHYRSRHESLIAFCNREFYENSMLTFPSVNDRQRRVSMVK
;
A
#
# COMPACT_ATOMS: atom_id res chain seq x y z
N THR A 1 10.60 -21.38 -21.14
CA THR A 1 11.77 -20.80 -20.45
C THR A 1 12.88 -20.41 -21.42
N GLY A 2 13.25 -21.22 -22.44
CA GLY A 2 14.27 -20.84 -23.43
C GLY A 2 13.87 -19.63 -24.28
N ARG A 3 12.60 -19.54 -24.68
CA ARG A 3 12.07 -18.40 -25.44
C ARG A 3 12.10 -17.11 -24.58
N GLU A 4 11.72 -17.18 -23.34
CA GLU A 4 11.74 -16.05 -22.41
C GLU A 4 13.16 -15.52 -22.22
N LEU A 5 14.13 -16.41 -22.02
CA LEU A 5 15.52 -16.02 -21.85
C LEU A 5 16.09 -15.33 -23.11
N ASN A 6 15.74 -15.82 -24.28
CA ASN A 6 16.15 -15.21 -25.55
C ASN A 6 15.49 -13.83 -25.73
N TYR A 7 14.21 -13.70 -25.34
CA TYR A 7 13.53 -12.42 -25.39
C TYR A 7 14.18 -11.40 -24.43
N LEU A 8 14.46 -11.81 -23.20
CA LEU A 8 15.13 -10.97 -22.21
C LEU A 8 16.52 -10.54 -22.70
N ARG A 9 17.32 -11.45 -23.27
CA ARG A 9 18.64 -11.12 -23.84
C ARG A 9 18.53 -10.08 -24.95
N ARG A 10 17.54 -10.18 -25.83
CA ARG A 10 17.29 -9.18 -26.89
C ARG A 10 16.91 -7.83 -26.29
N ALA A 11 16.03 -7.83 -25.27
CA ALA A 11 15.62 -6.62 -24.58
C ALA A 11 16.84 -5.90 -23.96
N ILE A 12 17.73 -6.65 -23.31
CA ILE A 12 18.97 -6.12 -22.73
C ILE A 12 19.89 -5.58 -23.82
N SER A 13 20.12 -6.35 -24.89
CA SER A 13 21.01 -5.95 -25.99
C SER A 13 20.54 -4.69 -26.72
N SER A 14 19.22 -4.46 -26.77
CA SER A 14 18.62 -3.25 -27.36
C SER A 14 18.50 -2.08 -26.38
N ASN A 15 18.97 -2.22 -25.13
CA ASN A 15 18.72 -1.27 -24.04
C ASN A 15 17.24 -0.94 -23.88
N GLY A 16 16.35 -1.92 -24.09
CA GLY A 16 14.91 -1.78 -23.99
C GLY A 16 14.24 -0.97 -25.10
N ARG A 17 14.97 -0.61 -26.17
CA ARG A 17 14.40 0.20 -27.26
C ARG A 17 13.25 -0.56 -27.96
N GLY A 18 12.09 0.09 -28.04
CA GLY A 18 10.91 -0.45 -28.69
C GLY A 18 10.15 -1.52 -27.89
N ILE A 19 10.54 -1.76 -26.62
CA ILE A 19 9.90 -2.75 -25.75
C ILE A 19 9.25 -1.99 -24.58
N SER A 20 7.91 -2.08 -24.45
CA SER A 20 7.22 -1.57 -23.28
C SER A 20 7.40 -2.53 -22.09
N ILE A 21 7.34 -2.01 -20.87
CA ILE A 21 7.40 -2.82 -19.63
C ILE A 21 6.29 -3.87 -19.63
N ARG A 22 5.08 -3.51 -20.03
CA ARG A 22 3.95 -4.43 -20.11
C ARG A 22 4.26 -5.60 -21.04
N LEU A 23 4.75 -5.31 -22.27
CA LEU A 23 5.10 -6.35 -23.23
C LEU A 23 6.24 -7.24 -22.72
N LEU A 24 7.24 -6.64 -22.06
CA LEU A 24 8.33 -7.40 -21.44
C LEU A 24 7.77 -8.40 -20.41
N PHE A 25 6.94 -7.95 -19.50
CA PHE A 25 6.35 -8.79 -18.45
C PHE A 25 5.48 -9.91 -19.02
N GLU A 26 4.72 -9.61 -20.08
CA GLU A 26 3.92 -10.62 -20.79
C GLU A 26 4.77 -11.69 -21.46
N GLN A 27 5.98 -11.35 -21.94
CA GLN A 27 6.84 -12.26 -22.69
C GLN A 27 7.77 -13.10 -21.81
N ILE A 28 7.98 -12.72 -20.54
CA ILE A 28 8.91 -13.42 -19.64
C ILE A 28 8.28 -13.78 -18.28
N PRO A 29 7.03 -14.25 -18.18
CA PRO A 29 6.32 -14.39 -16.90
C PRO A 29 7.06 -15.26 -15.89
N HIS A 30 7.60 -16.42 -16.30
CA HIS A 30 8.29 -17.31 -15.37
C HIS A 30 9.67 -16.79 -14.96
N ILE A 31 10.39 -16.15 -15.88
CA ILE A 31 11.67 -15.52 -15.54
C ILE A 31 11.44 -14.31 -14.65
N LEU A 32 10.41 -13.53 -14.90
CA LEU A 32 10.06 -12.37 -14.11
C LEU A 32 9.85 -12.73 -12.63
N GLN A 33 9.04 -13.74 -12.35
CA GLN A 33 8.79 -14.20 -10.97
C GLN A 33 10.07 -14.70 -10.27
N ARG A 34 10.99 -15.30 -11.03
CA ARG A 34 12.28 -15.76 -10.47
C ARG A 34 13.28 -14.63 -10.22
N LEU A 35 13.26 -13.60 -11.05
CA LEU A 35 14.14 -12.43 -10.90
C LEU A 35 13.60 -11.43 -9.88
N CYS A 36 12.28 -11.25 -9.87
CA CYS A 36 11.58 -10.30 -9.04
C CYS A 36 10.46 -11.03 -8.27
N PRO A 37 10.80 -11.84 -7.26
CA PRO A 37 9.79 -12.55 -6.46
C PRO A 37 8.94 -11.60 -5.61
N CYS A 38 9.43 -10.40 -5.35
CA CYS A 38 8.72 -9.33 -4.67
C CYS A 38 8.69 -8.08 -5.56
N MET A 39 7.51 -7.46 -5.70
CA MET A 39 7.30 -6.26 -6.48
C MET A 39 6.62 -5.18 -5.64
N LEU A 40 7.17 -3.98 -5.67
CA LEU A 40 6.56 -2.79 -5.05
C LEU A 40 5.94 -1.94 -6.17
N MET A 41 4.63 -1.80 -6.14
CA MET A 41 3.88 -1.11 -7.19
C MET A 41 2.69 -0.37 -6.59
N SER A 42 2.26 0.71 -7.24
CA SER A 42 0.93 1.24 -6.98
C SER A 42 -0.14 0.31 -7.60
N PRO A 43 -1.39 0.32 -7.10
CA PRO A 43 -2.48 -0.45 -7.68
C PRO A 43 -2.68 -0.17 -9.17
N ILE A 44 -2.55 1.09 -9.58
CA ILE A 44 -2.65 1.50 -10.99
C ILE A 44 -1.52 0.85 -11.82
N SER A 45 -0.29 0.89 -11.32
CA SER A 45 0.85 0.27 -12.01
C SER A 45 0.69 -1.25 -12.11
N ALA A 46 0.18 -1.89 -11.08
CA ALA A 46 -0.12 -3.33 -11.10
C ALA A 46 -1.18 -3.65 -12.18
N ALA A 47 -2.23 -2.84 -12.29
CA ALA A 47 -3.25 -3.01 -13.31
C ALA A 47 -2.71 -2.80 -14.73
N GLN A 48 -1.78 -1.87 -14.93
CA GLN A 48 -1.20 -1.54 -16.23
C GLN A 48 -0.17 -2.56 -16.72
N TYR A 49 0.66 -3.06 -15.83
CA TYR A 49 1.85 -3.85 -16.22
C TYR A 49 1.72 -5.33 -15.98
N LEU A 50 0.92 -5.75 -15.02
CA LEU A 50 0.72 -7.16 -14.72
C LEU A 50 -0.52 -7.69 -15.43
N LYS A 51 -0.46 -8.92 -15.91
CA LYS A 51 -1.63 -9.60 -16.48
C LYS A 51 -2.75 -9.69 -15.46
N ALA A 52 -3.99 -9.65 -15.94
CA ALA A 52 -5.18 -9.90 -15.14
C ALA A 52 -5.37 -11.42 -14.97
N GLU A 53 -4.42 -12.08 -14.39
CA GLU A 53 -4.47 -13.51 -14.05
C GLU A 53 -4.63 -13.63 -12.53
N ASN A 54 -5.53 -14.49 -12.11
CA ASN A 54 -5.70 -14.81 -10.71
C ASN A 54 -4.47 -15.56 -10.20
N ASP A 55 -4.18 -15.39 -8.92
CA ASP A 55 -3.12 -16.11 -8.22
C ASP A 55 -1.69 -15.91 -8.80
N LEU A 56 -1.43 -14.73 -9.35
CA LEU A 56 -0.10 -14.40 -9.85
C LEU A 56 0.95 -14.34 -8.73
N PHE A 57 0.52 -13.94 -7.52
CA PHE A 57 1.34 -13.87 -6.31
C PHE A 57 0.75 -14.74 -5.20
N ASP A 58 1.60 -15.26 -4.34
CA ASP A 58 1.16 -16.00 -3.16
C ASP A 58 0.51 -15.08 -2.11
N ILE A 59 0.97 -13.83 -2.06
CA ILE A 59 0.47 -12.82 -1.14
C ILE A 59 0.52 -11.42 -1.77
N VAL A 60 -0.51 -10.63 -1.52
CA VAL A 60 -0.54 -9.19 -1.81
C VAL A 60 -0.63 -8.44 -0.48
N VAL A 61 0.25 -7.47 -0.29
CA VAL A 61 0.27 -6.62 0.90
C VAL A 61 -0.11 -5.20 0.46
N PHE A 62 -1.17 -4.67 1.04
CA PHE A 62 -1.53 -3.26 0.89
C PHE A 62 -1.00 -2.50 2.11
N ASP A 63 -0.16 -1.53 1.87
CA ASP A 63 0.31 -0.59 2.89
C ASP A 63 -0.43 0.73 2.77
N GLU A 64 -0.64 1.44 3.90
CA GLU A 64 -1.44 2.66 3.98
C GLU A 64 -2.89 2.46 3.44
N ALA A 65 -3.48 1.31 3.75
CA ALA A 65 -4.76 0.87 3.20
C ALA A 65 -5.95 1.75 3.62
N SER A 66 -5.83 2.50 4.71
CA SER A 66 -6.82 3.50 5.14
C SER A 66 -7.00 4.64 4.13
N GLN A 67 -6.01 4.88 3.26
CA GLN A 67 -6.06 5.92 2.24
C GLN A 67 -6.42 5.38 0.84
N LEU A 68 -6.61 4.08 0.69
CA LEU A 68 -6.82 3.43 -0.59
C LEU A 68 -8.30 3.05 -0.76
N PRO A 69 -9.03 3.68 -1.71
CA PRO A 69 -10.38 3.28 -2.05
C PRO A 69 -10.44 1.83 -2.55
N THR A 70 -11.42 1.06 -2.10
CA THR A 70 -11.60 -0.34 -2.46
C THR A 70 -11.67 -0.57 -3.97
N CYS A 71 -12.35 0.30 -4.70
CA CYS A 71 -12.46 0.20 -6.16
C CYS A 71 -11.10 0.23 -6.88
N LYS A 72 -10.09 0.91 -6.30
CA LYS A 72 -8.73 0.95 -6.85
C LYS A 72 -7.89 -0.27 -6.44
N ALA A 73 -8.26 -0.94 -5.34
CA ALA A 73 -7.53 -2.08 -4.80
C ALA A 73 -7.92 -3.41 -5.45
N VAL A 74 -9.18 -3.57 -5.87
CA VAL A 74 -9.78 -4.84 -6.35
C VAL A 74 -8.93 -5.52 -7.42
N GLY A 75 -8.45 -4.75 -8.41
CA GLY A 75 -7.63 -5.31 -9.49
C GLY A 75 -6.32 -5.91 -9.00
N THR A 76 -5.70 -5.32 -7.99
CA THR A 76 -4.48 -5.83 -7.38
C THR A 76 -4.78 -7.01 -6.46
N LEU A 77 -5.86 -6.92 -5.69
CA LEU A 77 -6.31 -7.98 -4.81
C LEU A 77 -6.54 -9.30 -5.57
N ALA A 78 -7.17 -9.23 -6.74
CA ALA A 78 -7.45 -10.39 -7.58
C ALA A 78 -6.19 -11.11 -8.11
N ARG A 79 -5.00 -10.53 -7.98
CA ARG A 79 -3.73 -11.12 -8.42
C ARG A 79 -3.01 -11.93 -7.34
N GLY A 80 -3.52 -11.97 -6.13
CA GLY A 80 -2.96 -12.70 -5.01
C GLY A 80 -3.85 -13.82 -4.50
N LYS A 81 -3.24 -14.90 -4.02
CA LYS A 81 -3.97 -15.97 -3.31
C LYS A 81 -4.42 -15.55 -1.93
N ASN A 82 -3.60 -14.72 -1.29
CA ASN A 82 -3.83 -14.20 0.05
C ASN A 82 -3.60 -12.69 0.05
N ALA A 83 -4.24 -12.00 0.98
CA ALA A 83 -4.04 -10.57 1.16
C ALA A 83 -3.74 -10.22 2.61
N VAL A 84 -2.87 -9.24 2.80
CA VAL A 84 -2.64 -8.56 4.08
C VAL A 84 -2.92 -7.09 3.87
N ILE A 85 -3.85 -6.57 4.66
CA ILE A 85 -4.28 -5.18 4.60
C ILE A 85 -3.67 -4.46 5.79
N VAL A 86 -2.72 -3.57 5.54
CA VAL A 86 -2.01 -2.82 6.59
C VAL A 86 -2.45 -1.36 6.51
N GLY A 87 -2.92 -0.83 7.60
CA GLY A 87 -3.38 0.56 7.69
C GLY A 87 -3.78 0.91 9.11
N ASP A 88 -4.19 2.14 9.29
CA ASP A 88 -4.59 2.69 10.57
C ASP A 88 -5.93 3.43 10.42
N PRO A 89 -7.01 2.94 11.04
CA PRO A 89 -8.33 3.56 10.91
C PRO A 89 -8.42 4.95 11.55
N ASN A 90 -7.45 5.32 12.40
CA ASN A 90 -7.38 6.65 13.02
C ASN A 90 -6.60 7.66 12.15
N GLN A 91 -6.03 7.24 11.03
CA GLN A 91 -5.39 8.12 10.06
C GLN A 91 -6.40 8.63 9.02
N MET A 92 -5.91 9.50 8.13
CA MET A 92 -6.77 10.15 7.15
C MET A 92 -7.42 9.12 6.21
N PRO A 93 -8.74 9.24 5.97
CA PRO A 93 -9.44 8.43 4.98
C PRO A 93 -9.02 8.82 3.54
N PRO A 94 -9.46 8.07 2.52
CA PRO A 94 -9.25 8.45 1.13
C PRO A 94 -9.77 9.87 0.87
N THR A 95 -8.94 10.74 0.30
CA THR A 95 -9.35 12.11 -0.02
C THR A 95 -9.70 12.24 -1.50
N SER A 96 -10.86 12.81 -1.80
CA SER A 96 -11.29 13.15 -3.18
C SER A 96 -10.56 14.38 -3.74
N PHE A 97 -9.62 14.96 -3.01
CA PHE A 97 -8.96 16.24 -3.35
C PHE A 97 -8.22 16.23 -4.71
N PHE A 98 -7.89 15.05 -5.23
CA PHE A 98 -7.26 14.87 -6.54
C PHE A 98 -8.18 14.26 -7.61
N ALA A 99 -9.44 14.02 -7.31
CA ALA A 99 -10.43 13.72 -8.32
C ALA A 99 -10.75 15.05 -9.03
N GLY A 100 -10.12 15.23 -10.19
CA GLY A 100 -10.04 16.52 -10.90
C GLY A 100 -11.37 17.22 -11.12
N ASN A 101 -11.26 18.52 -11.28
CA ASN A 101 -12.26 19.56 -11.55
C ASN A 101 -13.29 19.27 -12.66
N SER A 102 -14.09 18.23 -12.53
CA SER A 102 -15.38 18.13 -13.18
C SER A 102 -16.43 18.04 -12.07
N VAL A 103 -16.71 19.20 -11.47
CA VAL A 103 -17.87 19.38 -10.63
C VAL A 103 -19.07 19.39 -11.58
N ASP A 104 -19.59 18.25 -11.92
CA ASP A 104 -20.99 18.12 -12.28
C ASP A 104 -21.76 18.27 -10.97
N GLU A 105 -22.43 19.41 -10.80
CA GLU A 105 -23.24 19.75 -9.62
C GLU A 105 -24.36 18.72 -9.33
N ASP A 106 -24.61 17.80 -10.22
CA ASP A 106 -25.61 16.74 -10.10
C ASP A 106 -25.08 15.44 -9.44
N ASN A 107 -23.78 15.34 -9.12
CA ASN A 107 -23.18 14.19 -8.41
C ASN A 107 -22.69 14.57 -7.01
N LEU A 108 -23.58 15.11 -6.20
CA LEU A 108 -23.35 15.35 -4.77
C LEU A 108 -23.34 14.05 -3.92
N ASP A 109 -23.61 12.91 -4.53
CA ASP A 109 -23.55 11.59 -3.91
C ASP A 109 -22.21 10.86 -4.20
N ILE A 110 -21.09 11.57 -4.27
CA ILE A 110 -19.79 10.93 -4.06
C ILE A 110 -19.70 10.74 -2.54
N GLU A 111 -20.42 9.73 -2.08
CA GLU A 111 -20.27 9.15 -0.77
C GLU A 111 -18.79 8.98 -0.45
N ASP A 112 -18.39 9.26 0.76
CA ASP A 112 -17.06 8.99 1.27
C ASP A 112 -16.66 7.57 0.83
N LEU A 113 -15.71 7.49 -0.09
CA LEU A 113 -15.28 6.20 -0.61
C LEU A 113 -14.60 5.46 0.53
N ASP A 114 -15.28 4.45 1.05
CA ASP A 114 -14.72 3.59 2.08
C ASP A 114 -13.37 3.04 1.64
N SER A 115 -12.43 3.03 2.55
CA SER A 115 -11.13 2.45 2.29
C SER A 115 -11.22 0.92 2.26
N ILE A 116 -10.30 0.28 1.57
CA ILE A 116 -10.20 -1.19 1.62
C ILE A 116 -9.98 -1.70 3.06
N LEU A 117 -9.38 -0.89 3.94
CA LEU A 117 -9.23 -1.23 5.35
C LEU A 117 -10.59 -1.27 6.05
N ASP A 118 -11.42 -0.24 5.85
CA ASP A 118 -12.74 -0.14 6.47
C ASP A 118 -13.65 -1.26 5.99
N ASP A 119 -13.65 -1.56 4.70
CA ASP A 119 -14.41 -2.69 4.14
C ASP A 119 -13.98 -4.03 4.74
N CYS A 120 -12.66 -4.26 4.88
CA CYS A 120 -12.15 -5.49 5.49
C CYS A 120 -12.54 -5.61 6.97
N LEU A 121 -12.50 -4.51 7.72
CA LEU A 121 -12.94 -4.48 9.11
C LEU A 121 -14.45 -4.73 9.22
N ALA A 122 -15.26 -4.11 8.36
CA ALA A 122 -16.70 -4.30 8.32
C ALA A 122 -17.09 -5.76 7.98
N LEU A 123 -16.30 -6.43 7.15
CA LEU A 123 -16.45 -7.85 6.83
C LEU A 123 -16.03 -8.79 7.98
N GLY A 124 -15.50 -8.25 9.08
CA GLY A 124 -15.03 -9.05 10.21
C GLY A 124 -13.78 -9.89 9.91
N MET A 125 -12.92 -9.44 9.01
CA MET A 125 -11.65 -10.12 8.75
C MET A 125 -10.78 -10.16 10.01
N PRO A 126 -10.02 -11.26 10.24
CA PRO A 126 -9.10 -11.34 11.38
C PRO A 126 -8.13 -10.16 11.38
N SER A 127 -8.05 -9.45 12.49
CA SER A 127 -7.18 -8.28 12.64
C SER A 127 -6.22 -8.44 13.81
N ALA A 128 -5.07 -7.77 13.71
CA ALA A 128 -4.09 -7.69 14.77
C ALA A 128 -3.47 -6.29 14.82
N HIS A 129 -3.21 -5.79 16.02
CA HIS A 129 -2.60 -4.49 16.22
C HIS A 129 -1.09 -4.59 16.39
N LEU A 130 -0.36 -3.65 15.76
CA LEU A 130 1.06 -3.44 15.98
C LEU A 130 1.23 -2.44 17.13
N HIS A 131 1.66 -2.93 18.29
CA HIS A 131 1.76 -2.11 19.50
C HIS A 131 3.04 -1.27 19.58
N TRP A 132 4.12 -1.67 18.86
CA TRP A 132 5.41 -1.00 18.99
C TRP A 132 5.53 0.21 18.07
N HIS A 133 5.72 1.39 18.69
CA HIS A 133 6.03 2.63 17.98
C HIS A 133 7.52 2.94 18.09
N TYR A 134 8.20 3.03 16.95
CA TYR A 134 9.65 3.26 16.86
C TYR A 134 10.05 4.47 15.99
N ARG A 135 9.07 5.05 15.26
CA ARG A 135 9.35 6.14 14.31
C ARG A 135 9.70 7.46 15.01
N SER A 136 9.08 7.76 16.13
CA SER A 136 9.34 8.98 16.90
C SER A 136 10.65 8.84 17.68
N ARG A 137 11.52 9.84 17.55
CA ARG A 137 12.82 9.86 18.27
C ARG A 137 12.65 10.07 19.77
N HIS A 138 11.50 10.62 20.18
CA HIS A 138 11.18 10.90 21.57
C HIS A 138 9.75 10.47 21.84
N GLU A 139 9.53 9.78 22.95
CA GLU A 139 8.21 9.25 23.32
C GLU A 139 7.15 10.33 23.49
N SER A 140 7.51 11.53 23.94
CA SER A 140 6.57 12.64 24.10
C SER A 140 5.90 13.07 22.80
N LEU A 141 6.51 12.80 21.65
CA LEU A 141 5.95 13.16 20.35
C LEU A 141 4.70 12.31 20.01
N ILE A 142 4.65 11.08 20.49
CA ILE A 142 3.51 10.18 20.25
C ILE A 142 2.56 10.11 21.45
N ALA A 143 2.99 10.61 22.64
CA ALA A 143 2.22 10.46 23.86
C ALA A 143 0.81 11.04 23.77
N PHE A 144 0.63 12.19 23.12
CA PHE A 144 -0.67 12.78 22.89
C PHE A 144 -1.55 11.87 22.02
N CYS A 145 -1.04 11.46 20.84
CA CYS A 145 -1.80 10.60 19.94
C CYS A 145 -2.11 9.24 20.59
N ASN A 146 -1.17 8.69 21.34
CA ASN A 146 -1.37 7.41 22.04
C ASN A 146 -2.54 7.51 23.06
N ARG A 147 -2.63 8.62 23.77
CA ARG A 147 -3.71 8.84 24.74
C ARG A 147 -5.06 9.10 24.07
N GLU A 148 -5.11 9.93 23.03
CA GLU A 148 -6.36 10.41 22.44
C GLU A 148 -6.95 9.44 21.41
N PHE A 149 -6.11 8.67 20.71
CA PHE A 149 -6.55 7.88 19.57
C PHE A 149 -6.25 6.37 19.69
N TYR A 150 -5.34 5.98 20.60
CA TYR A 150 -4.89 4.59 20.69
C TYR A 150 -5.00 4.01 22.10
N GLU A 151 -5.78 4.62 22.98
CA GLU A 151 -6.11 4.11 24.33
C GLU A 151 -4.87 3.77 25.19
N ASN A 152 -3.76 4.46 24.96
CA ASN A 152 -2.44 4.16 25.54
C ASN A 152 -1.91 2.74 25.24
N SER A 153 -2.37 2.12 24.17
CA SER A 153 -1.96 0.76 23.79
C SER A 153 -0.59 0.69 23.10
N MET A 154 -0.08 1.82 22.63
CA MET A 154 1.23 1.87 21.96
C MET A 154 2.37 1.80 22.97
N LEU A 155 3.32 0.92 22.70
CA LEU A 155 4.57 0.78 23.43
C LEU A 155 5.66 1.62 22.75
N THR A 156 6.38 2.40 23.51
CA THR A 156 7.47 3.25 23.02
C THR A 156 8.80 2.82 23.62
N PHE A 157 9.88 3.07 22.91
CA PHE A 157 11.21 2.89 23.48
C PHE A 157 11.57 4.10 24.33
N PRO A 158 12.15 3.92 25.55
CA PRO A 158 12.57 5.03 26.39
C PRO A 158 13.64 5.84 25.67
N SER A 159 13.49 7.15 25.71
CA SER A 159 14.44 8.06 25.08
C SER A 159 15.60 8.35 26.03
N VAL A 160 16.81 8.38 25.47
CA VAL A 160 18.06 8.59 26.26
C VAL A 160 18.13 10.00 26.85
N ASN A 161 17.35 10.96 26.34
CA ASN A 161 17.43 12.38 26.70
C ASN A 161 16.08 12.97 27.11
N ASP A 162 15.40 12.37 28.08
CA ASP A 162 14.08 12.82 28.59
C ASP A 162 14.08 14.26 29.14
N ARG A 163 15.23 14.84 29.41
CA ARG A 163 15.37 16.17 29.97
C ARG A 163 15.64 17.29 28.97
N GLN A 164 15.73 16.99 27.68
CA GLN A 164 15.91 18.04 26.68
C GLN A 164 14.59 18.75 26.37
N ARG A 165 14.47 19.99 26.86
CA ARG A 165 13.28 20.88 26.70
C ARG A 165 12.87 21.15 25.24
N ARG A 166 13.66 20.76 24.25
CA ARG A 166 13.38 21.03 22.82
C ARG A 166 12.43 20.03 22.16
N VAL A 167 12.04 18.97 22.84
CA VAL A 167 11.23 17.89 22.28
C VAL A 167 10.02 17.57 23.14
N SER A 168 9.86 18.20 24.30
CA SER A 168 8.67 18.03 25.16
C SER A 168 7.53 18.90 24.67
N MET A 169 6.31 18.34 24.63
CA MET A 169 5.11 19.17 24.47
C MET A 169 5.04 20.17 25.60
N VAL A 170 4.94 21.44 25.25
CA VAL A 170 4.63 22.50 26.22
C VAL A 170 3.14 22.38 26.52
N LYS A 171 2.79 22.20 27.81
CA LYS A 171 1.40 22.27 28.29
C LYS A 171 0.89 23.69 28.18
#